data_11d9e0bc151dfb14ee918270d5ac167f
#
_entry.id   11d9e0bc151dfb14ee918270d5ac167f
#
_cell.length_a   1.000
_cell.length_b   1.000
_cell.length_c   1.000
_cell.angle_alpha   90.00
_cell.angle_beta   90.00
_cell.angle_gamma   90.00
#
_symmetry.space_group_name_H-M   'P 1'
#
loop_
_entity.id
_entity.type
_entity.pdbx_description
1 polymer ?
#
loop_
_entity_poly.entity_id
_entity_poly.type
_entity_poly.pdbx_seq_one_letter_code
_entity_poly.pdbx_strand_id
1 'polypeptide(L)'
;MIIHSALLHHNDTGQWLSFREPVAVLATRDRRRVVSLMREVEARVEAESLTAVGFVTYEAASGFDPSLSGRADSQMPLVCFGLFSASEVVAAPVASEQGSGQLWRFTESARSHRDAIEQIRHLIAAGSVYQINHTTRLQGVVNDPSQLFADVAAGAPHAAFIE
;
A
#
# COMPACT_ATOMS: atom_id res chain seq x y z
N MET A 1 6.40 12.77 2.72
CA MET A 1 4.99 12.36 2.83
C MET A 1 4.65 12.41 4.30
N ILE A 2 3.57 13.06 4.66
CA ILE A 2 3.01 13.15 6.01
C ILE A 2 1.58 12.62 5.86
N ILE A 3 1.17 11.69 6.71
CA ILE A 3 -0.22 11.20 6.71
C ILE A 3 -1.09 12.24 7.40
N HIS A 4 -2.12 12.70 6.73
CA HIS A 4 -3.10 13.68 7.26
C HIS A 4 -4.43 13.01 7.59
N SER A 5 -4.81 12.03 6.78
CA SER A 5 -6.06 11.29 6.93
C SER A 5 -5.94 9.87 6.39
N ALA A 6 -6.88 9.03 6.81
CA ALA A 6 -7.05 7.70 6.22
C ALA A 6 -8.52 7.30 6.21
N LEU A 7 -8.90 6.55 5.18
CA LEU A 7 -10.21 5.92 5.03
C LEU A 7 -10.00 4.42 4.83
N LEU A 8 -10.53 3.60 5.72
CA LEU A 8 -10.35 2.15 5.71
C LEU A 8 -11.69 1.43 5.64
N HIS A 9 -11.74 0.34 4.88
CA HIS A 9 -12.82 -0.62 4.96
C HIS A 9 -12.50 -1.66 6.03
N HIS A 10 -13.32 -1.71 7.08
CA HIS A 10 -13.18 -2.69 8.16
C HIS A 10 -13.91 -3.98 7.76
N ASN A 11 -13.15 -5.00 7.40
CA ASN A 11 -13.67 -6.21 6.77
C ASN A 11 -14.67 -6.97 7.63
N ASP A 12 -14.43 -7.08 8.95
CA ASP A 12 -15.28 -7.88 9.85
C ASP A 12 -16.65 -7.24 10.08
N THR A 13 -16.75 -5.92 10.04
CA THR A 13 -17.99 -5.17 10.26
C THR A 13 -18.61 -4.64 8.98
N GLY A 14 -17.88 -4.64 7.87
CA GLY A 14 -18.29 -4.03 6.61
C GLY A 14 -18.41 -2.49 6.67
N GLN A 15 -17.88 -1.89 7.74
CA GLN A 15 -17.95 -0.43 7.94
C GLN A 15 -16.77 0.28 7.32
N TRP A 16 -16.99 1.53 6.93
CA TRP A 16 -15.94 2.45 6.53
C TRP A 16 -15.56 3.34 7.71
N LEU A 17 -14.26 3.34 8.05
CA LEU A 17 -13.70 4.11 9.15
C LEU A 17 -12.84 5.25 8.60
N SER A 18 -13.17 6.47 8.99
CA SER A 18 -12.41 7.68 8.69
C SER A 18 -11.53 8.05 9.88
N PHE A 19 -10.26 8.27 9.61
CA PHE A 19 -9.26 8.74 10.57
C PHE A 19 -8.76 10.11 10.12
N ARG A 20 -8.79 11.10 11.01
CA ARG A 20 -8.39 12.47 10.72
C ARG A 20 -7.53 13.02 11.83
N GLU A 21 -6.68 14.00 11.49
CA GLU A 21 -5.87 14.74 12.46
C GLU A 21 -5.04 13.81 13.35
N PRO A 22 -4.02 13.13 12.80
CA PRO A 22 -3.18 12.25 13.60
C PRO A 22 -2.47 13.02 14.71
N VAL A 23 -2.47 12.50 15.94
CA VAL A 23 -1.73 13.07 17.07
C VAL A 23 -0.21 13.01 16.85
N ALA A 24 0.24 12.09 16.01
CA ALA A 24 1.64 12.00 15.57
C ALA A 24 1.73 11.27 14.24
N VAL A 25 2.80 11.56 13.47
CA VAL A 25 3.19 10.78 12.30
C VAL A 25 4.62 10.31 12.49
N LEU A 26 4.80 9.01 12.44
CA LEU A 26 6.09 8.34 12.57
C LEU A 26 6.50 7.79 11.21
N ALA A 27 7.66 8.21 10.69
CA ALA A 27 8.14 7.78 9.39
C ALA A 27 9.67 7.65 9.36
N THR A 28 10.17 6.74 8.52
CA THR A 28 11.60 6.62 8.28
C THR A 28 11.92 6.22 6.84
N ARG A 29 13.05 6.70 6.33
CA ARG A 29 13.71 6.25 5.11
C ARG A 29 15.01 5.48 5.40
N ASP A 30 15.45 5.48 6.66
CA ASP A 30 16.64 4.73 7.08
C ASP A 30 16.25 3.30 7.45
N ARG A 31 16.76 2.33 6.67
CA ARG A 31 16.53 0.90 6.92
C ARG A 31 16.94 0.44 8.31
N ARG A 32 17.97 1.09 8.91
CA ARG A 32 18.42 0.78 10.27
C ARG A 32 17.41 1.16 11.35
N ARG A 33 16.48 2.05 11.01
CA ARG A 33 15.42 2.52 11.91
C ARG A 33 14.09 1.79 11.73
N VAL A 34 13.95 0.93 10.74
CA VAL A 34 12.68 0.24 10.45
C VAL A 34 12.15 -0.49 11.68
N VAL A 35 12.93 -1.40 12.26
CA VAL A 35 12.50 -2.20 13.42
C VAL A 35 12.28 -1.34 14.67
N SER A 36 13.17 -0.37 14.94
CA SER A 36 13.01 0.49 16.10
C SER A 36 11.77 1.39 15.99
N LEU A 37 11.46 1.89 14.79
CA LEU A 37 10.27 2.70 14.56
C LEU A 37 8.99 1.87 14.71
N MET A 38 8.97 0.63 14.21
CA MET A 38 7.82 -0.25 14.40
C MET A 38 7.53 -0.51 15.88
N ARG A 39 8.57 -0.73 16.68
CA ARG A 39 8.43 -0.87 18.14
C ARG A 39 7.97 0.42 18.81
N GLU A 40 8.42 1.58 18.33
CA GLU A 40 7.97 2.88 18.82
C GLU A 40 6.47 3.08 18.52
N VAL A 41 6.00 2.72 17.31
CA VAL A 41 4.58 2.75 16.95
C VAL A 41 3.77 1.86 17.90
N GLU A 42 4.18 0.61 18.09
CA GLU A 42 3.52 -0.35 18.97
C GLU A 42 3.43 0.16 20.42
N ALA A 43 4.56 0.61 20.98
CA ALA A 43 4.61 1.15 22.35
C ALA A 43 3.70 2.37 22.55
N ARG A 44 3.64 3.28 21.58
CA ARG A 44 2.76 4.44 21.66
C ARG A 44 1.29 4.09 21.52
N VAL A 45 0.95 3.16 20.61
CA VAL A 45 -0.42 2.65 20.46
C VAL A 45 -0.92 2.08 21.78
N GLU A 46 -0.12 1.25 22.45
CA GLU A 46 -0.48 0.67 23.74
C GLU A 46 -0.58 1.71 24.86
N ALA A 47 0.44 2.56 25.02
CA ALA A 47 0.52 3.52 26.12
C ALA A 47 -0.53 4.63 26.05
N GLU A 48 -0.88 5.07 24.85
CA GLU A 48 -1.76 6.21 24.60
C GLU A 48 -3.16 5.78 24.10
N SER A 49 -3.41 4.46 23.99
CA SER A 49 -4.67 3.89 23.46
C SER A 49 -5.04 4.45 22.07
N LEU A 50 -4.03 4.52 21.18
CA LEU A 50 -4.18 5.06 19.83
C LEU A 50 -4.44 3.96 18.80
N THR A 51 -4.85 4.36 17.60
CA THR A 51 -4.89 3.49 16.42
C THR A 51 -3.81 3.94 15.45
N ALA A 52 -2.96 3.00 15.02
CA ALA A 52 -1.97 3.25 13.99
C ALA A 52 -2.51 2.88 12.62
N VAL A 53 -2.49 3.82 11.69
CA VAL A 53 -2.84 3.60 10.27
C VAL A 53 -1.68 4.06 9.40
N GLY A 54 -1.24 3.18 8.50
CA GLY A 54 -0.10 3.51 7.66
C GLY A 54 0.35 2.33 6.80
N PHE A 55 1.62 2.34 6.43
CA PHE A 55 2.19 1.30 5.57
C PHE A 55 3.66 1.02 5.88
N VAL A 56 4.07 -0.17 5.47
CA VAL A 56 5.46 -0.60 5.35
C VAL A 56 5.69 -0.94 3.89
N THR A 57 6.68 -0.31 3.25
CA THR A 57 6.98 -0.58 1.85
C THR A 57 7.75 -1.89 1.69
N TYR A 58 7.71 -2.45 0.48
CA TYR A 58 8.46 -3.67 0.16
C TYR A 58 9.97 -3.49 0.37
N GLU A 59 10.49 -2.28 0.10
CA GLU A 59 11.90 -1.92 0.27
C GLU A 59 12.36 -1.90 1.74
N ALA A 60 11.42 -1.88 2.69
CA ALA A 60 11.74 -2.00 4.11
C ALA A 60 12.26 -3.39 4.51
N ALA A 61 12.09 -4.41 3.66
CA ALA A 61 12.49 -5.79 3.93
C ALA A 61 13.94 -5.90 4.43
N SER A 62 14.87 -5.15 3.80
CA SER A 62 16.28 -5.13 4.21
C SER A 62 16.53 -4.46 5.58
N GLY A 63 15.55 -3.81 6.15
CA GLY A 63 15.57 -3.28 7.52
C GLY A 63 15.20 -4.33 8.57
N PHE A 64 14.44 -5.36 8.17
CA PHE A 64 14.10 -6.50 9.02
C PHE A 64 15.15 -7.62 8.93
N ASP A 65 15.63 -7.89 7.71
CA ASP A 65 16.65 -8.92 7.46
C ASP A 65 17.68 -8.38 6.45
N PRO A 66 18.97 -8.23 6.87
CA PRO A 66 20.04 -7.75 6.01
C PRO A 66 20.32 -8.63 4.78
N SER A 67 19.91 -9.91 4.79
CA SER A 67 20.05 -10.81 3.64
C SER A 67 19.11 -10.45 2.49
N LEU A 68 18.04 -9.70 2.78
CA LEU A 68 17.09 -9.24 1.79
C LEU A 68 17.57 -7.97 1.10
N SER A 69 17.75 -8.03 -0.21
CA SER A 69 18.15 -6.88 -1.00
C SER A 69 16.92 -6.09 -1.45
N GLY A 70 16.81 -4.83 -1.01
CA GLY A 70 15.79 -3.89 -1.48
C GLY A 70 16.40 -2.82 -2.38
N ARG A 71 15.66 -2.29 -3.34
CA ARG A 71 16.06 -1.10 -4.10
C ARG A 71 16.13 0.11 -3.17
N ALA A 72 17.27 0.81 -3.18
CA ALA A 72 17.51 1.94 -2.28
C ALA A 72 16.82 3.26 -2.72
N ASP A 73 16.09 3.27 -3.82
CA ASP A 73 15.69 4.49 -4.54
C ASP A 73 14.18 4.76 -4.51
N SER A 74 13.54 4.49 -3.39
CA SER A 74 12.14 4.88 -3.19
C SER A 74 12.06 6.31 -2.66
N GLN A 75 11.30 7.17 -3.34
CA GLN A 75 10.91 8.50 -2.83
C GLN A 75 9.96 8.37 -1.62
N MET A 76 9.37 7.21 -1.43
CA MET A 76 8.47 6.89 -0.33
C MET A 76 9.27 6.57 0.95
N PRO A 77 8.73 6.87 2.14
CA PRO A 77 9.24 6.32 3.39
C PRO A 77 9.21 4.79 3.35
N LEU A 78 10.17 4.14 4.01
CA LEU A 78 10.16 2.68 4.21
C LEU A 78 9.03 2.26 5.16
N VAL A 79 8.78 3.09 6.17
CA VAL A 79 7.69 2.94 7.14
C VAL A 79 7.07 4.31 7.34
N CYS A 80 5.74 4.39 7.36
CA CYS A 80 5.01 5.61 7.68
C CYS A 80 3.69 5.24 8.35
N PHE A 81 3.47 5.73 9.58
CA PHE A 81 2.24 5.56 10.34
C PHE A 81 1.74 6.87 10.90
N GLY A 82 0.45 7.17 10.70
CA GLY A 82 -0.30 8.14 11.47
C GLY A 82 -0.87 7.46 12.72
N LEU A 83 -0.76 8.10 13.87
CA LEU A 83 -1.35 7.66 15.12
C LEU A 83 -2.59 8.51 15.41
N PHE A 84 -3.73 7.87 15.60
CA PHE A 84 -5.02 8.53 15.73
C PHE A 84 -5.69 8.18 17.06
N SER A 85 -6.29 9.18 17.71
CA SER A 85 -7.03 8.99 18.97
C SER A 85 -8.47 8.51 18.76
N ALA A 86 -9.02 8.69 17.57
CA ALA A 86 -10.39 8.32 17.25
C ALA A 86 -10.56 7.98 15.77
N SER A 87 -11.64 7.27 15.46
CA SER A 87 -12.15 7.07 14.11
C SER A 87 -13.65 7.32 14.09
N GLU A 88 -14.17 7.67 12.93
CA GLU A 88 -15.60 7.86 12.68
C GLU A 88 -16.09 6.82 11.67
N VAL A 89 -17.28 6.26 11.92
CA VAL A 89 -17.98 5.46 10.92
C VAL A 89 -18.59 6.41 9.89
N VAL A 90 -18.24 6.22 8.63
CA VAL A 90 -18.70 7.06 7.52
C VAL A 90 -19.40 6.23 6.45
N ALA A 91 -20.10 6.90 5.54
CA ALA A 91 -20.68 6.25 4.38
C ALA A 91 -19.59 5.68 3.47
N ALA A 92 -19.90 4.59 2.78
CA ALA A 92 -19.02 4.02 1.77
C ALA A 92 -18.75 5.05 0.65
N PRO A 93 -17.51 5.09 0.10
CA PRO A 93 -17.23 5.86 -1.09
C PRO A 93 -18.14 5.43 -2.24
N VAL A 94 -18.65 6.41 -2.99
CA VAL A 94 -19.56 6.14 -4.10
C VAL A 94 -18.77 6.12 -5.40
N ALA A 95 -18.77 4.95 -6.05
CA ALA A 95 -18.17 4.82 -7.39
C ALA A 95 -18.95 5.66 -8.43
N SER A 96 -18.25 6.17 -9.42
CA SER A 96 -18.89 6.88 -10.52
C SER A 96 -19.58 5.91 -11.46
N GLU A 97 -20.78 6.26 -11.95
CA GLU A 97 -21.50 5.45 -12.93
C GLU A 97 -20.78 5.36 -14.29
N GLN A 98 -19.95 6.34 -14.60
CA GLN A 98 -19.24 6.46 -15.87
C GLN A 98 -17.79 5.95 -15.83
N GLY A 99 -17.31 5.53 -14.65
CA GLY A 99 -15.89 5.28 -14.41
C GLY A 99 -15.06 6.57 -14.49
N SER A 100 -13.81 6.51 -14.09
CA SER A 100 -12.93 7.70 -14.06
C SER A 100 -12.50 8.20 -15.45
N GLY A 101 -12.87 7.53 -16.53
CA GLY A 101 -12.45 7.89 -17.90
C GLY A 101 -10.92 7.88 -18.11
N GLN A 102 -10.19 7.35 -17.18
CA GLN A 102 -8.73 7.37 -17.13
C GLN A 102 -8.11 6.49 -18.22
N LEU A 103 -7.19 7.07 -18.98
CA LEU A 103 -6.38 6.30 -19.93
C LEU A 103 -5.21 5.65 -19.23
N TRP A 104 -5.28 4.33 -19.10
CA TRP A 104 -4.21 3.51 -18.54
C TRP A 104 -3.33 2.94 -19.64
N ARG A 105 -2.01 2.97 -19.41
CA ARG A 105 -1.02 2.35 -20.30
C ARG A 105 -0.22 1.32 -19.54
N PHE A 106 -0.05 0.16 -20.13
CA PHE A 106 0.92 -0.81 -19.65
C PHE A 106 2.33 -0.27 -19.82
N THR A 107 3.19 -0.43 -18.81
CA THR A 107 4.61 -0.07 -18.89
C THR A 107 5.42 -1.11 -19.66
N GLU A 108 4.87 -2.29 -19.83
CA GLU A 108 5.43 -3.43 -20.52
C GLU A 108 4.74 -3.67 -21.85
N SER A 109 5.51 -4.02 -22.89
CA SER A 109 4.92 -4.41 -24.18
C SER A 109 4.35 -5.83 -24.12
N ALA A 110 3.35 -6.13 -24.96
CA ALA A 110 2.80 -7.47 -25.08
C ALA A 110 3.84 -8.53 -25.49
N ARG A 111 4.90 -8.12 -26.21
CA ARG A 111 6.01 -9.00 -26.56
C ARG A 111 6.87 -9.31 -25.33
N SER A 112 7.32 -8.28 -24.60
CA SER A 112 8.12 -8.45 -23.38
C SER A 112 7.38 -9.32 -22.36
N HIS A 113 6.07 -9.12 -22.22
CA HIS A 113 5.24 -9.94 -21.33
C HIS A 113 5.26 -11.42 -21.73
N ARG A 114 5.05 -11.72 -23.02
CA ARG A 114 5.11 -13.11 -23.51
C ARG A 114 6.47 -13.76 -23.30
N ASP A 115 7.54 -13.02 -23.62
CA ASP A 115 8.92 -13.51 -23.47
C ASP A 115 9.20 -13.85 -21.99
N ALA A 116 8.74 -12.99 -21.04
CA ALA A 116 8.84 -13.23 -19.61
C ALA A 116 8.06 -14.48 -19.16
N ILE A 117 6.83 -14.65 -19.62
CA ILE A 117 6.01 -15.83 -19.31
C ILE A 117 6.65 -17.12 -19.84
N GLU A 118 7.20 -17.10 -21.04
CA GLU A 118 7.93 -18.25 -21.60
C GLU A 118 9.17 -18.60 -20.76
N GLN A 119 9.94 -17.60 -20.37
CA GLN A 119 11.10 -17.80 -19.48
C GLN A 119 10.68 -18.39 -18.12
N ILE A 120 9.61 -17.91 -17.51
CA ILE A 120 9.06 -18.44 -16.26
C ILE A 120 8.68 -19.92 -16.42
N ARG A 121 7.98 -20.27 -17.51
CA ARG A 121 7.59 -21.65 -17.81
C ARG A 121 8.82 -22.57 -17.95
N HIS A 122 9.89 -22.09 -18.57
CA HIS A 122 11.14 -22.84 -18.67
C HIS A 122 11.80 -23.06 -17.29
N LEU A 123 11.84 -22.04 -16.44
CA LEU A 123 12.39 -22.15 -15.09
C LEU A 123 11.60 -23.14 -14.21
N ILE A 124 10.27 -23.14 -14.34
CA ILE A 124 9.40 -24.10 -13.65
C ILE A 124 9.65 -25.52 -14.19
N ALA A 125 9.71 -25.71 -15.52
CA ALA A 125 9.95 -27.00 -16.13
C ALA A 125 11.34 -27.58 -15.79
N ALA A 126 12.35 -26.72 -15.62
CA ALA A 126 13.70 -27.08 -15.18
C ALA A 126 13.79 -27.36 -13.67
N GLY A 127 12.71 -27.16 -12.90
CA GLY A 127 12.72 -27.34 -11.44
C GLY A 127 13.50 -26.27 -10.67
N SER A 128 13.89 -25.16 -11.33
CA SER A 128 14.62 -24.06 -10.70
C SER A 128 13.73 -23.27 -9.73
N VAL A 129 12.43 -23.17 -10.02
CA VAL A 129 11.39 -22.56 -9.21
C VAL A 129 10.10 -23.35 -9.35
N TYR A 130 9.20 -23.26 -8.40
CA TYR A 130 7.88 -23.90 -8.49
C TYR A 130 6.78 -22.86 -8.80
N GLN A 131 7.02 -21.59 -8.52
CA GLN A 131 6.09 -20.48 -8.79
C GLN A 131 6.87 -19.17 -8.95
N ILE A 132 6.40 -18.30 -9.85
CA ILE A 132 6.84 -16.91 -9.97
C ILE A 132 5.60 -16.04 -10.18
N ASN A 133 5.50 -14.95 -9.42
CA ASN A 133 4.51 -13.91 -9.63
C ASN A 133 5.10 -12.86 -10.60
N HIS A 134 4.61 -12.83 -11.83
CA HIS A 134 4.97 -11.79 -12.79
C HIS A 134 3.97 -10.65 -12.71
N THR A 135 4.47 -9.43 -12.52
CA THR A 135 3.62 -8.24 -12.41
C THR A 135 3.97 -7.24 -13.49
N THR A 136 2.96 -6.60 -14.04
CA THR A 136 3.11 -5.42 -14.89
C THR A 136 2.49 -4.21 -14.23
N ARG A 137 2.89 -3.02 -14.67
CA ARG A 137 2.37 -1.75 -14.15
C ARG A 137 1.46 -1.09 -15.15
N LEU A 138 0.39 -0.48 -14.63
CA LEU A 138 -0.42 0.48 -15.35
C LEU A 138 0.02 1.89 -14.93
N GLN A 139 0.16 2.79 -15.90
CA GLN A 139 0.43 4.20 -15.66
C GLN A 139 -0.67 5.05 -16.28
N GLY A 140 -1.09 6.06 -15.56
CA GLY A 140 -2.08 7.05 -15.99
C GLY A 140 -1.92 8.34 -15.22
N VAL A 141 -2.62 9.39 -15.67
CA VAL A 141 -2.72 10.66 -14.95
C VAL A 141 -4.03 10.62 -14.17
N VAL A 142 -3.93 10.72 -12.85
CA VAL A 142 -5.08 10.72 -11.95
C VAL A 142 -5.41 12.16 -11.59
N ASN A 143 -6.57 12.66 -12.01
CA ASN A 143 -7.02 14.01 -11.71
C ASN A 143 -7.74 14.07 -10.34
N ASP A 144 -8.46 13.01 -9.99
CA ASP A 144 -9.16 12.85 -8.73
C ASP A 144 -8.82 11.50 -8.10
N PRO A 145 -7.84 11.46 -7.17
CA PRO A 145 -7.46 10.22 -6.49
C PRO A 145 -8.59 9.64 -5.63
N SER A 146 -9.42 10.48 -5.02
CA SER A 146 -10.52 10.05 -4.16
C SER A 146 -11.61 9.34 -4.97
N GLN A 147 -11.96 9.88 -6.15
CA GLN A 147 -12.91 9.23 -7.05
C GLN A 147 -12.33 7.92 -7.62
N LEU A 148 -11.06 7.93 -8.02
CA LEU A 148 -10.40 6.70 -8.46
C LEU A 148 -10.42 5.64 -7.37
N PHE A 149 -10.14 6.03 -6.11
CA PHE A 149 -10.22 5.12 -4.98
C PHE A 149 -11.63 4.55 -4.82
N ALA A 150 -12.67 5.40 -4.88
CA ALA A 150 -14.06 4.97 -4.80
C ALA A 150 -14.42 3.95 -5.87
N ASP A 151 -13.99 4.19 -7.12
CA ASP A 151 -14.24 3.30 -8.26
C ASP A 151 -13.55 1.92 -8.09
N VAL A 152 -12.32 1.91 -7.57
CA VAL A 152 -11.54 0.68 -7.36
C VAL A 152 -11.97 -0.07 -6.10
N ALA A 153 -12.36 0.66 -5.06
CA ALA A 153 -12.78 0.09 -3.78
C ALA A 153 -14.17 -0.54 -3.83
N ALA A 154 -14.99 -0.21 -4.84
CA ALA A 154 -16.31 -0.77 -5.02
C ALA A 154 -16.24 -2.30 -5.15
N GLY A 155 -16.74 -3.02 -4.14
CA GLY A 155 -16.72 -4.49 -4.09
C GLY A 155 -15.39 -5.11 -3.65
N ALA A 156 -14.38 -4.33 -3.30
CA ALA A 156 -13.14 -4.84 -2.71
C ALA A 156 -13.35 -5.19 -1.24
N PRO A 157 -12.96 -6.40 -0.78
CA PRO A 157 -13.10 -6.80 0.62
C PRO A 157 -12.15 -6.00 1.54
N HIS A 158 -11.04 -5.52 1.00
CA HIS A 158 -10.06 -4.71 1.71
C HIS A 158 -9.73 -3.47 0.88
N ALA A 159 -9.89 -2.31 1.48
CA ALA A 159 -9.56 -1.05 0.83
C ALA A 159 -9.00 -0.05 1.85
N ALA A 160 -7.99 0.70 1.44
CA ALA A 160 -7.37 1.75 2.23
C ALA A 160 -7.00 2.93 1.35
N PHE A 161 -7.39 4.13 1.75
CA PHE A 161 -6.98 5.39 1.16
C PHE A 161 -6.26 6.22 2.22
N ILE A 162 -5.01 6.56 1.97
CA ILE A 162 -4.13 7.26 2.92
C ILE A 162 -3.62 8.52 2.24
N GLU A 163 -3.88 9.67 2.84
CA GLU A 163 -3.48 10.99 2.37
C GLU A 163 -2.42 11.64 3.27
#